data_f332b772fd48826440433ecff762c0aa
#
_entry.id   f332b772fd48826440433ecff762c0aa
#
_cell.length_a   1.000
_cell.length_b   1.000
_cell.length_c   1.000
_cell.angle_alpha   90.00
_cell.angle_beta   90.00
_cell.angle_gamma   90.00
#
_symmetry.space_group_name_H-M   'P 1'
#
loop_
_entity.id
_entity.type
_entity.pdbx_description
1 polymer ?
#
loop_
_entity_poly.entity_id
_entity_poly.type
_entity_poly.pdbx_seq_one_letter_code
_entity_poly.pdbx_strand_id
1 'polypeptide(L)'
;MTEQTARRTVVITGAGGALGAALSRQFASEPATDLVLSDLSQASLDATLAGLPEAGGEVATLLADVSEIEQVEAVVALANERFGRVDVLISNAGVLSPNGRIHNLRTEDWEHAFRVNVLGAVNGIRAAVGVMRPQHAGSIVLTASVSGLTAWSHAAPYCATKAAVIQLAKVAAVEYARDGIRVNCVCPGTFLSGIHAELPKEALDAIAGRHPLGLGSAADLVGAYSYLASDASRWSTGSALVVDGGYAAP
;
A
#
# COMPACT_ATOMS: atom_id res chain seq x y z
N MET A 1 14.49 32.98 -9.60
CA MET A 1 13.87 31.99 -10.48
C MET A 1 13.32 30.91 -9.55
N THR A 2 12.02 30.90 -9.32
CA THR A 2 11.36 29.83 -8.57
C THR A 2 11.47 28.56 -9.44
N GLU A 3 12.22 27.55 -8.98
CA GLU A 3 12.20 26.22 -9.55
C GLU A 3 10.74 25.77 -9.56
N GLN A 4 10.16 25.66 -10.72
CA GLN A 4 8.82 25.14 -10.89
C GLN A 4 8.92 23.65 -10.55
N THR A 5 8.46 23.26 -9.37
CA THR A 5 8.46 21.86 -8.92
C THR A 5 7.76 21.03 -9.99
N ALA A 6 8.47 20.10 -10.62
CA ALA A 6 7.87 19.24 -11.65
C ALA A 6 6.67 18.49 -11.07
N ARG A 7 5.52 18.50 -11.75
CA ARG A 7 4.32 17.76 -11.33
C ARG A 7 4.63 16.26 -11.30
N ARG A 8 4.12 15.58 -10.30
CA ARG A 8 4.19 14.12 -10.18
C ARG A 8 2.79 13.53 -9.99
N THR A 9 2.62 12.29 -10.38
CA THR A 9 1.36 11.56 -10.25
C THR A 9 1.55 10.35 -9.34
N VAL A 10 0.70 10.26 -8.31
CA VAL A 10 0.67 9.17 -7.34
C VAL A 10 -0.64 8.40 -7.48
N VAL A 11 -0.54 7.10 -7.67
CA VAL A 11 -1.68 6.16 -7.71
C VAL A 11 -1.72 5.40 -6.39
N ILE A 12 -2.88 5.35 -5.72
CA ILE A 12 -3.08 4.65 -4.44
C ILE A 12 -4.26 3.70 -4.56
N THR A 13 -4.03 2.40 -4.37
CA THR A 13 -5.10 1.40 -4.26
C THR A 13 -5.49 1.16 -2.79
N GLY A 14 -6.75 0.81 -2.54
CA GLY A 14 -7.27 0.70 -1.17
C GLY A 14 -7.28 2.05 -0.45
N ALA A 15 -7.56 3.13 -1.21
CA ALA A 15 -7.52 4.51 -0.74
C ALA A 15 -8.60 4.82 0.30
N GLY A 16 -9.69 4.04 0.35
CA GLY A 16 -10.78 4.17 1.32
C GLY A 16 -10.47 3.57 2.69
N GLY A 17 -9.43 2.74 2.81
CA GLY A 17 -8.99 2.17 4.08
C GLY A 17 -8.25 3.20 4.96
N ALA A 18 -8.10 2.90 6.26
CA ALA A 18 -7.47 3.84 7.21
C ALA A 18 -6.07 4.31 6.78
N LEU A 19 -5.22 3.39 6.32
CA LEU A 19 -3.88 3.72 5.81
C LEU A 19 -3.97 4.44 4.46
N GLY A 20 -4.79 3.95 3.53
CA GLY A 20 -4.97 4.58 2.22
C GLY A 20 -5.47 6.02 2.33
N ALA A 21 -6.43 6.29 3.21
CA ALA A 21 -6.92 7.64 3.48
C ALA A 21 -5.84 8.56 4.12
N ALA A 22 -5.01 8.03 5.01
CA ALA A 22 -3.90 8.79 5.59
C ALA A 22 -2.83 9.12 4.53
N LEU A 23 -2.50 8.16 3.66
CA LEU A 23 -1.59 8.35 2.52
C LEU A 23 -2.15 9.36 1.53
N SER A 24 -3.44 9.25 1.20
CA SER A 24 -4.11 10.20 0.31
C SER A 24 -4.05 11.62 0.83
N ARG A 25 -4.28 11.84 2.14
CA ARG A 25 -4.13 13.16 2.76
C ARG A 25 -2.70 13.68 2.69
N GLN A 26 -1.73 12.84 2.97
CA GLN A 26 -0.31 13.22 2.91
C GLN A 26 0.07 13.69 1.51
N PHE A 27 -0.17 12.85 0.50
CA PHE A 27 0.22 13.18 -0.86
C PHE A 27 -0.61 14.33 -1.46
N ALA A 28 -1.87 14.50 -1.05
CA ALA A 28 -2.67 15.66 -1.43
C ALA A 28 -2.09 16.98 -0.91
N SER A 29 -1.46 16.98 0.28
CA SER A 29 -0.82 18.17 0.86
C SER A 29 0.51 18.54 0.20
N GLU A 30 1.10 17.65 -0.60
CA GLU A 30 2.37 17.89 -1.25
C GLU A 30 2.19 18.74 -2.51
N PRO A 31 3.00 19.79 -2.71
CA PRO A 31 2.87 20.68 -3.86
C PRO A 31 3.07 19.91 -5.18
N ALA A 32 2.36 20.34 -6.22
CA ALA A 32 2.46 19.80 -7.57
C ALA A 32 2.30 18.25 -7.64
N THR A 33 1.42 17.68 -6.79
CA THR A 33 1.16 16.24 -6.74
C THR A 33 -0.28 15.95 -7.15
N ASP A 34 -0.44 15.25 -8.27
CA ASP A 34 -1.73 14.76 -8.75
C ASP A 34 -1.98 13.34 -8.22
N LEU A 35 -3.23 13.03 -7.89
CA LEU A 35 -3.61 11.75 -7.29
C LEU A 35 -4.62 10.99 -8.15
N VAL A 36 -4.43 9.67 -8.23
CA VAL A 36 -5.50 8.75 -8.61
C VAL A 36 -5.75 7.79 -7.45
N LEU A 37 -6.94 7.87 -6.89
CA LEU A 37 -7.35 7.07 -5.73
C LEU A 37 -8.32 5.98 -6.17
N SER A 38 -8.04 4.75 -5.78
CA SER A 38 -8.89 3.61 -6.11
C SER A 38 -9.24 2.80 -4.88
N ASP A 39 -10.47 2.34 -4.83
CA ASP A 39 -11.00 1.42 -3.81
C ASP A 39 -12.13 0.59 -4.42
N LEU A 40 -12.54 -0.47 -3.73
CA LEU A 40 -13.72 -1.26 -4.10
C LEU A 40 -15.02 -0.56 -3.70
N SER A 41 -14.98 0.35 -2.71
CA SER A 41 -16.14 1.02 -2.10
C SER A 41 -16.21 2.50 -2.46
N GLN A 42 -17.27 2.91 -3.16
CA GLN A 42 -17.53 4.32 -3.45
C GLN A 42 -17.68 5.13 -2.15
N ALA A 43 -18.42 4.62 -1.18
CA ALA A 43 -18.63 5.34 0.09
C ALA A 43 -17.31 5.59 0.84
N SER A 44 -16.37 4.64 0.78
CA SER A 44 -15.05 4.79 1.41
C SER A 44 -14.17 5.80 0.65
N LEU A 45 -14.26 5.83 -0.68
CA LEU A 45 -13.59 6.86 -1.50
C LEU A 45 -14.15 8.26 -1.22
N ASP A 46 -15.47 8.39 -1.16
CA ASP A 46 -16.14 9.67 -0.87
C ASP A 46 -15.74 10.19 0.52
N ALA A 47 -15.66 9.32 1.53
CA ALA A 47 -15.19 9.67 2.87
C ALA A 47 -13.72 10.12 2.86
N THR A 48 -12.87 9.47 2.06
CA THR A 48 -11.47 9.86 1.89
C THR A 48 -11.37 11.23 1.21
N LEU A 49 -12.10 11.45 0.12
CA LEU A 49 -12.13 12.73 -0.60
C LEU A 49 -12.58 13.88 0.29
N ALA A 50 -13.64 13.67 1.08
CA ALA A 50 -14.15 14.68 2.02
C ALA A 50 -13.13 15.05 3.11
N GLY A 51 -12.18 14.19 3.41
CA GLY A 51 -11.13 14.39 4.41
C GLY A 51 -9.79 14.87 3.83
N LEU A 52 -9.70 15.14 2.51
CA LEU A 52 -8.47 15.68 1.93
C LEU A 52 -8.27 17.15 2.29
N PRO A 53 -7.03 17.61 2.50
CA PRO A 53 -6.71 19.03 2.57
C PRO A 53 -6.92 19.69 1.19
N GLU A 54 -6.81 21.00 1.12
CA GLU A 54 -6.68 21.70 -0.16
C GLU A 54 -5.49 21.07 -0.93
N ALA A 55 -5.81 20.47 -2.07
CA ALA A 55 -4.85 19.63 -2.78
C ALA A 55 -3.79 20.48 -3.52
N GLY A 56 -2.54 20.03 -3.46
CA GLY A 56 -1.43 20.61 -4.23
C GLY A 56 -1.50 20.31 -5.74
N GLY A 57 -2.43 19.43 -6.14
CA GLY A 57 -2.71 19.02 -7.51
C GLY A 57 -4.16 18.59 -7.70
N GLU A 58 -4.44 17.91 -8.80
CA GLU A 58 -5.76 17.36 -9.08
C GLU A 58 -5.93 15.95 -8.46
N VAL A 59 -7.17 15.61 -8.13
CA VAL A 59 -7.53 14.27 -7.63
C VAL A 59 -8.57 13.65 -8.55
N ALA A 60 -8.29 12.43 -9.00
CA ALA A 60 -9.23 11.59 -9.71
C ALA A 60 -9.50 10.30 -8.93
N THR A 61 -10.66 9.70 -9.13
CA THR A 61 -11.03 8.43 -8.48
C THR A 61 -11.56 7.44 -9.47
N LEU A 62 -11.34 6.15 -9.21
CA LEU A 62 -11.94 5.06 -9.97
C LEU A 62 -12.17 3.87 -9.05
N LEU A 63 -13.38 3.28 -9.11
CA LEU A 63 -13.66 2.00 -8.45
C LEU A 63 -12.91 0.88 -9.15
N ALA A 64 -12.22 0.05 -8.38
CA ALA A 64 -11.55 -1.13 -8.92
C ALA A 64 -11.37 -2.22 -7.87
N ASP A 65 -11.62 -3.46 -8.28
CA ASP A 65 -11.15 -4.65 -7.59
C ASP A 65 -9.71 -4.95 -8.05
N VAL A 66 -8.76 -4.89 -7.12
CA VAL A 66 -7.35 -5.14 -7.44
C VAL A 66 -7.06 -6.57 -7.88
N SER A 67 -7.98 -7.51 -7.61
CA SER A 67 -7.87 -8.89 -8.08
C SER A 67 -8.12 -9.03 -9.59
N GLU A 68 -8.72 -8.02 -10.22
CA GLU A 68 -9.07 -8.00 -11.65
C GLU A 68 -8.09 -7.07 -12.40
N ILE A 69 -7.25 -7.67 -13.24
CA ILE A 69 -6.15 -6.94 -13.90
C ILE A 69 -6.65 -5.77 -14.76
N GLU A 70 -7.75 -5.97 -15.49
CA GLU A 70 -8.32 -4.95 -16.38
C GLU A 70 -8.77 -3.71 -15.62
N GLN A 71 -9.26 -3.89 -14.37
CA GLN A 71 -9.67 -2.78 -13.52
C GLN A 71 -8.46 -2.01 -12.99
N VAL A 72 -7.37 -2.70 -12.63
CA VAL A 72 -6.12 -2.06 -12.19
C VAL A 72 -5.45 -1.33 -13.35
N GLU A 73 -5.44 -1.93 -14.54
CA GLU A 73 -4.96 -1.26 -15.76
C GLU A 73 -5.76 0.02 -16.07
N ALA A 74 -7.08 0.00 -15.88
CA ALA A 74 -7.92 1.18 -16.03
C ALA A 74 -7.56 2.30 -15.03
N VAL A 75 -7.24 1.96 -13.78
CA VAL A 75 -6.79 2.95 -12.77
C VAL A 75 -5.48 3.63 -13.19
N VAL A 76 -4.51 2.83 -13.66
CA VAL A 76 -3.21 3.35 -14.12
C VAL A 76 -3.35 4.12 -15.44
N ALA A 77 -4.20 3.64 -16.33
CA ALA A 77 -4.52 4.35 -17.59
C ALA A 77 -5.15 5.72 -17.32
N LEU A 78 -6.10 5.82 -16.38
CA LEU A 78 -6.68 7.11 -15.97
C LEU A 78 -5.60 8.10 -15.51
N ALA A 79 -4.62 7.64 -14.75
CA ALA A 79 -3.50 8.50 -14.33
C ALA A 79 -2.67 8.98 -15.52
N ASN A 80 -2.32 8.07 -16.42
CA ASN A 80 -1.53 8.42 -17.61
C ASN A 80 -2.29 9.30 -18.60
N GLU A 81 -3.57 9.05 -18.83
CA GLU A 81 -4.42 9.86 -19.74
C GLU A 81 -4.66 11.26 -19.19
N ARG A 82 -4.91 11.38 -17.89
CA ARG A 82 -5.26 12.67 -17.28
C ARG A 82 -4.04 13.53 -16.95
N PHE A 83 -2.95 12.92 -16.51
CA PHE A 83 -1.77 13.62 -16.00
C PHE A 83 -0.49 13.36 -16.80
N GLY A 84 -0.53 12.46 -17.80
CA GLY A 84 0.57 12.19 -18.73
C GLY A 84 1.69 11.33 -18.16
N ARG A 85 1.56 10.85 -16.92
CA ARG A 85 2.60 10.09 -16.21
C ARG A 85 2.09 9.33 -14.99
N VAL A 86 2.90 8.36 -14.53
CA VAL A 86 2.76 7.71 -13.23
C VAL A 86 4.14 7.64 -12.58
N ASP A 87 4.35 8.41 -11.50
CA ASP A 87 5.63 8.46 -10.79
C ASP A 87 5.68 7.49 -9.63
N VAL A 88 4.54 7.32 -8.96
CA VAL A 88 4.43 6.45 -7.78
C VAL A 88 3.17 5.60 -7.89
N LEU A 89 3.34 4.31 -7.63
CA LEU A 89 2.22 3.42 -7.30
C LEU A 89 2.36 2.98 -5.84
N ILE A 90 1.32 3.22 -5.04
CA ILE A 90 1.17 2.61 -3.71
C ILE A 90 0.12 1.52 -3.81
N SER A 91 0.58 0.27 -3.93
CA SER A 91 -0.27 -0.92 -3.92
C SER A 91 -0.58 -1.29 -2.47
N ASN A 92 -1.66 -0.68 -1.96
CA ASN A 92 -2.03 -0.75 -0.55
C ASN A 92 -3.27 -1.61 -0.28
N ALA A 93 -4.15 -1.81 -1.24
CA ALA A 93 -5.33 -2.66 -1.08
C ALA A 93 -4.96 -4.05 -0.53
N GLY A 94 -5.76 -4.53 0.43
CA GLY A 94 -5.54 -5.83 1.03
C GLY A 94 -6.63 -6.19 2.02
N VAL A 95 -6.75 -7.49 2.29
CA VAL A 95 -7.73 -8.06 3.21
C VAL A 95 -7.06 -8.92 4.26
N LEU A 96 -7.67 -9.00 5.44
CA LEU A 96 -7.36 -10.04 6.42
C LEU A 96 -8.02 -11.36 5.98
N SER A 97 -7.51 -12.47 6.49
CA SER A 97 -8.19 -13.76 6.39
C SER A 97 -9.00 -14.03 7.65
N PRO A 98 -9.99 -14.94 7.60
CA PRO A 98 -10.63 -15.45 8.80
C PRO A 98 -9.59 -16.02 9.78
N ASN A 99 -9.86 -15.86 11.09
CA ASN A 99 -9.02 -16.40 12.13
C ASN A 99 -9.31 -17.90 12.34
N GLY A 100 -8.27 -18.72 12.32
CA GLY A 100 -8.40 -20.15 12.54
C GLY A 100 -7.08 -20.89 12.47
N ARG A 101 -7.04 -22.08 13.10
CA ARG A 101 -5.91 -23.02 12.88
C ARG A 101 -5.95 -23.51 11.43
N ILE A 102 -4.78 -23.78 10.85
CA ILE A 102 -4.62 -24.12 9.43
C ILE A 102 -5.61 -25.20 8.95
N HIS A 103 -5.83 -26.25 9.75
CA HIS A 103 -6.72 -27.35 9.39
C HIS A 103 -8.22 -27.02 9.51
N ASN A 104 -8.59 -25.87 10.08
CA ASN A 104 -9.96 -25.40 10.19
C ASN A 104 -10.32 -24.32 9.15
N LEU A 105 -9.34 -23.84 8.40
CA LEU A 105 -9.56 -22.84 7.35
C LEU A 105 -9.91 -23.52 6.04
N ARG A 106 -10.90 -22.97 5.33
CA ARG A 106 -11.35 -23.50 4.05
C ARG A 106 -10.39 -23.06 2.94
N THR A 107 -10.36 -23.80 1.84
CA THR A 107 -9.54 -23.45 0.66
C THR A 107 -9.90 -22.07 0.11
N GLU A 108 -11.18 -21.73 0.11
CA GLU A 108 -11.69 -20.44 -0.38
C GLU A 108 -11.16 -19.25 0.42
N ASP A 109 -10.90 -19.44 1.73
CA ASP A 109 -10.31 -18.39 2.59
C ASP A 109 -8.87 -18.09 2.17
N TRP A 110 -8.11 -19.11 1.76
CA TRP A 110 -6.77 -18.98 1.19
C TRP A 110 -6.81 -18.32 -0.19
N GLU A 111 -7.64 -18.82 -1.08
CA GLU A 111 -7.77 -18.31 -2.45
C GLU A 111 -8.16 -16.84 -2.45
N HIS A 112 -9.12 -16.44 -1.61
CA HIS A 112 -9.51 -15.03 -1.49
C HIS A 112 -8.35 -14.15 -1.01
N ALA A 113 -7.65 -14.56 0.05
CA ALA A 113 -6.51 -13.80 0.57
C ALA A 113 -5.39 -13.67 -0.48
N PHE A 114 -5.05 -14.74 -1.20
CA PHE A 114 -4.03 -14.72 -2.25
C PHE A 114 -4.46 -13.88 -3.44
N ARG A 115 -5.72 -13.99 -3.86
CA ARG A 115 -6.24 -13.21 -4.99
C ARG A 115 -6.15 -11.72 -4.73
N VAL A 116 -6.59 -11.25 -3.57
CA VAL A 116 -6.55 -9.82 -3.24
C VAL A 116 -5.13 -9.36 -2.90
N ASN A 117 -4.47 -10.01 -1.94
CA ASN A 117 -3.21 -9.49 -1.40
C ASN A 117 -2.01 -9.73 -2.32
N VAL A 118 -1.97 -10.86 -3.04
CA VAL A 118 -0.81 -11.23 -3.87
C VAL A 118 -1.07 -10.88 -5.32
N LEU A 119 -2.14 -11.39 -5.93
CA LEU A 119 -2.43 -11.08 -7.34
C LEU A 119 -2.77 -9.59 -7.51
N GLY A 120 -3.43 -8.95 -6.53
CA GLY A 120 -3.63 -7.49 -6.54
C GLY A 120 -2.31 -6.71 -6.60
N ALA A 121 -1.30 -7.13 -5.83
CA ALA A 121 0.03 -6.52 -5.91
C ALA A 121 0.74 -6.81 -7.25
N VAL A 122 0.61 -8.02 -7.79
CA VAL A 122 1.11 -8.38 -9.13
C VAL A 122 0.47 -7.52 -10.20
N ASN A 123 -0.86 -7.36 -10.16
CA ASN A 123 -1.62 -6.54 -11.11
C ASN A 123 -1.18 -5.07 -11.04
N GLY A 124 -0.99 -4.54 -9.82
CA GLY A 124 -0.46 -3.20 -9.63
C GLY A 124 0.92 -3.00 -10.27
N ILE A 125 1.86 -3.92 -10.03
CA ILE A 125 3.19 -3.88 -10.66
C ILE A 125 3.06 -3.94 -12.19
N ARG A 126 2.30 -4.90 -12.74
CA ARG A 126 2.13 -5.07 -14.19
C ARG A 126 1.59 -3.81 -14.85
N ALA A 127 0.54 -3.21 -14.29
CA ALA A 127 -0.04 -2.00 -14.82
C ALA A 127 0.93 -0.81 -14.75
N ALA A 128 1.56 -0.59 -13.59
CA ALA A 128 2.46 0.55 -13.38
C ALA A 128 3.73 0.48 -14.26
N VAL A 129 4.35 -0.68 -14.39
CA VAL A 129 5.57 -0.83 -15.22
C VAL A 129 5.30 -0.58 -16.69
N GLY A 130 4.08 -0.80 -17.18
CA GLY A 130 3.67 -0.47 -18.54
C GLY A 130 3.85 1.01 -18.87
N VAL A 131 3.61 1.89 -17.89
CA VAL A 131 3.78 3.36 -18.01
C VAL A 131 5.17 3.79 -17.56
N MET A 132 5.69 3.26 -16.46
CA MET A 132 6.96 3.68 -15.85
C MET A 132 8.20 3.30 -16.69
N ARG A 133 8.18 2.17 -17.42
CA ARG A 133 9.32 1.75 -18.26
C ARG A 133 9.62 2.73 -19.39
N PRO A 134 8.65 3.20 -20.20
CA PRO A 134 8.90 4.26 -21.18
C PRO A 134 9.38 5.58 -20.55
N GLN A 135 8.99 5.86 -19.30
CA GLN A 135 9.44 7.05 -18.56
C GLN A 135 10.89 6.92 -18.07
N HIS A 136 11.45 5.70 -18.00
CA HIS A 136 12.71 5.37 -17.34
C HIS A 136 12.79 5.87 -15.89
N ALA A 137 11.65 5.92 -15.21
CA ALA A 137 11.52 6.39 -13.83
C ALA A 137 10.25 5.85 -13.19
N GLY A 138 10.29 5.54 -11.90
CA GLY A 138 9.12 5.15 -11.13
C GLY A 138 9.46 4.63 -9.74
N SER A 139 8.48 4.70 -8.84
CA SER A 139 8.56 4.07 -7.53
C SER A 139 7.30 3.28 -7.24
N ILE A 140 7.44 1.99 -6.97
CA ILE A 140 6.35 1.10 -6.56
C ILE A 140 6.56 0.76 -5.09
N VAL A 141 5.56 1.05 -4.26
CA VAL A 141 5.57 0.75 -2.83
C VAL A 141 4.43 -0.21 -2.51
N LEU A 142 4.77 -1.43 -2.10
CA LEU A 142 3.79 -2.45 -1.74
C LEU A 142 3.52 -2.42 -0.23
N THR A 143 2.26 -2.56 0.17
CA THR A 143 1.91 -2.71 1.58
C THR A 143 1.95 -4.19 1.99
N ALA A 144 3.06 -4.58 2.62
CA ALA A 144 3.22 -5.90 3.24
C ALA A 144 2.67 -5.89 4.69
N SER A 145 3.36 -6.53 5.62
CA SER A 145 3.08 -6.52 7.06
C SER A 145 4.23 -7.18 7.81
N VAL A 146 4.42 -6.86 9.07
CA VAL A 146 5.29 -7.66 9.96
C VAL A 146 4.86 -9.11 10.07
N SER A 147 3.57 -9.42 9.82
CA SER A 147 3.08 -10.80 9.76
C SER A 147 3.67 -11.62 8.61
N GLY A 148 4.28 -10.98 7.62
CA GLY A 148 5.07 -11.64 6.59
C GLY A 148 6.50 -11.97 7.03
N LEU A 149 6.96 -11.41 8.15
CA LEU A 149 8.28 -11.63 8.75
C LEU A 149 8.21 -12.48 10.02
N THR A 150 7.10 -12.38 10.74
CA THR A 150 6.87 -13.08 12.02
C THR A 150 5.60 -13.92 11.94
N ALA A 151 5.48 -14.93 12.81
CA ALA A 151 4.30 -15.78 12.82
C ALA A 151 3.18 -15.16 13.66
N TRP A 152 1.98 -15.02 13.07
CA TRP A 152 0.75 -14.72 13.79
C TRP A 152 -0.11 -15.98 13.86
N SER A 153 -0.29 -16.48 15.08
CA SER A 153 -1.17 -17.62 15.31
C SER A 153 -2.58 -17.31 14.81
N HIS A 154 -3.21 -18.29 14.18
CA HIS A 154 -4.56 -18.23 13.61
C HIS A 154 -4.75 -17.30 12.39
N ALA A 155 -3.66 -16.76 11.80
CA ALA A 155 -3.71 -15.87 10.63
C ALA A 155 -2.86 -16.40 9.45
N ALA A 156 -2.82 -17.73 9.27
CA ALA A 156 -1.90 -18.36 8.32
C ALA A 156 -2.04 -17.86 6.86
N PRO A 157 -3.24 -17.71 6.26
CA PRO A 157 -3.35 -17.20 4.89
C PRO A 157 -2.84 -15.77 4.77
N TYR A 158 -3.16 -14.91 5.75
CA TYR A 158 -2.68 -13.52 5.78
C TYR A 158 -1.15 -13.47 5.87
N CYS A 159 -0.54 -14.20 6.81
CA CYS A 159 0.92 -14.26 6.95
C CYS A 159 1.60 -14.73 5.68
N ALA A 160 1.07 -15.80 5.06
CA ALA A 160 1.61 -16.35 3.82
C ALA A 160 1.54 -15.34 2.67
N THR A 161 0.41 -14.61 2.54
CA THR A 161 0.27 -13.59 1.50
C THR A 161 1.22 -12.42 1.70
N LYS A 162 1.41 -11.97 2.94
CA LYS A 162 2.29 -10.83 3.23
C LYS A 162 3.78 -11.21 3.08
N ALA A 163 4.15 -12.45 3.37
CA ALA A 163 5.48 -12.98 3.02
C ALA A 163 5.70 -13.03 1.51
N ALA A 164 4.69 -13.47 0.74
CA ALA A 164 4.75 -13.46 -0.73
C ALA A 164 4.92 -12.03 -1.28
N VAL A 165 4.23 -11.02 -0.75
CA VAL A 165 4.38 -9.62 -1.17
C VAL A 165 5.79 -9.09 -0.91
N ILE A 166 6.40 -9.44 0.24
CA ILE A 166 7.79 -9.07 0.54
C ILE A 166 8.75 -9.65 -0.51
N GLN A 167 8.59 -10.93 -0.84
CA GLN A 167 9.45 -11.57 -1.83
C GLN A 167 9.19 -11.04 -3.25
N LEU A 168 7.93 -10.74 -3.59
CA LEU A 168 7.53 -10.13 -4.87
C LEU A 168 8.22 -8.77 -5.07
N ALA A 169 8.27 -7.94 -4.03
CA ALA A 169 8.98 -6.66 -4.07
C ALA A 169 10.46 -6.82 -4.44
N LYS A 170 11.12 -7.83 -3.89
CA LYS A 170 12.55 -8.10 -4.18
C LYS A 170 12.76 -8.55 -5.62
N VAL A 171 11.91 -9.45 -6.13
CA VAL A 171 12.00 -9.94 -7.51
C VAL A 171 11.78 -8.78 -8.48
N ALA A 172 10.69 -8.04 -8.32
CA ALA A 172 10.38 -6.89 -9.17
C ALA A 172 11.48 -5.80 -9.12
N ALA A 173 12.07 -5.57 -7.94
CA ALA A 173 13.18 -4.64 -7.80
C ALA A 173 14.39 -5.01 -8.69
N VAL A 174 14.73 -6.29 -8.75
CA VAL A 174 15.85 -6.78 -9.59
C VAL A 174 15.50 -6.72 -11.08
N GLU A 175 14.26 -7.08 -11.44
CA GLU A 175 13.80 -7.11 -12.83
C GLU A 175 13.74 -5.71 -13.45
N TYR A 176 13.26 -4.70 -12.70
CA TYR A 176 12.99 -3.36 -13.25
C TYR A 176 14.02 -2.29 -12.87
N ALA A 177 15.09 -2.62 -12.14
CA ALA A 177 16.12 -1.65 -11.77
C ALA A 177 16.77 -0.97 -12.98
N ARG A 178 17.00 -1.72 -14.07
CA ARG A 178 17.60 -1.18 -15.31
C ARG A 178 16.65 -0.26 -16.08
N ASP A 179 15.35 -0.35 -15.82
CA ASP A 179 14.33 0.54 -16.37
C ASP A 179 14.18 1.83 -15.52
N GLY A 180 15.00 2.03 -14.49
CA GLY A 180 14.92 3.18 -13.59
C GLY A 180 13.78 3.11 -12.57
N ILE A 181 13.17 1.92 -12.38
CA ILE A 181 12.04 1.72 -11.49
C ILE A 181 12.52 1.08 -10.18
N ARG A 182 12.16 1.69 -9.06
CA ARG A 182 12.40 1.14 -7.73
C ARG A 182 11.13 0.42 -7.23
N VAL A 183 11.31 -0.74 -6.60
CA VAL A 183 10.21 -1.49 -5.99
C VAL A 183 10.60 -1.85 -4.57
N ASN A 184 9.80 -1.40 -3.60
CA ASN A 184 10.03 -1.66 -2.18
C ASN A 184 8.71 -2.06 -1.52
N CYS A 185 8.77 -2.55 -0.28
CA CYS A 185 7.57 -2.72 0.51
C CYS A 185 7.73 -2.11 1.91
N VAL A 186 6.60 -1.68 2.49
CA VAL A 186 6.50 -1.33 3.90
C VAL A 186 5.89 -2.52 4.63
N CYS A 187 6.41 -2.84 5.81
CA CYS A 187 5.92 -3.88 6.70
C CYS A 187 5.36 -3.22 7.98
N PRO A 188 4.10 -2.78 7.98
CA PRO A 188 3.47 -2.20 9.16
C PRO A 188 3.35 -3.22 10.28
N GLY A 189 3.52 -2.77 11.53
CA GLY A 189 2.99 -3.43 12.72
C GLY A 189 1.48 -3.21 12.86
N THR A 190 0.93 -3.53 14.03
CA THR A 190 -0.48 -3.24 14.30
C THR A 190 -0.67 -1.74 14.56
N PHE A 191 -1.54 -1.14 13.79
CA PHE A 191 -1.96 0.26 13.95
C PHE A 191 -3.49 0.33 14.09
N LEU A 192 -3.96 1.30 14.84
CA LEU A 192 -5.40 1.46 15.07
C LEU A 192 -6.12 1.82 13.76
N SER A 193 -7.14 1.05 13.44
CA SER A 193 -8.00 1.22 12.28
C SER A 193 -9.42 0.77 12.61
N GLY A 194 -10.37 0.97 11.71
CA GLY A 194 -11.76 0.53 11.91
C GLY A 194 -11.92 -0.96 12.25
N ILE A 195 -10.98 -1.80 11.83
CA ILE A 195 -10.97 -3.25 12.16
C ILE A 195 -10.83 -3.48 13.68
N HIS A 196 -10.21 -2.56 14.40
CA HIS A 196 -9.97 -2.68 15.84
C HIS A 196 -11.07 -2.04 16.70
N ALA A 197 -12.00 -1.29 16.08
CA ALA A 197 -13.01 -0.49 16.80
C ALA A 197 -13.96 -1.36 17.66
N GLU A 198 -14.16 -2.62 17.28
CA GLU A 198 -15.06 -3.56 17.97
C GLU A 198 -14.32 -4.52 18.90
N LEU A 199 -12.99 -4.43 19.00
CA LEU A 199 -12.22 -5.30 19.87
C LEU A 199 -12.39 -4.91 21.36
N PRO A 200 -12.56 -5.90 22.26
CA PRO A 200 -12.53 -5.64 23.70
C PRO A 200 -11.21 -5.00 24.11
N LYS A 201 -11.27 -4.15 25.16
CA LYS A 201 -10.09 -3.44 25.68
C LYS A 201 -8.94 -4.38 26.02
N GLU A 202 -9.24 -5.54 26.62
CA GLU A 202 -8.25 -6.54 27.01
C GLU A 202 -7.50 -7.13 25.79
N ALA A 203 -8.21 -7.29 24.64
CA ALA A 203 -7.59 -7.75 23.41
C ALA A 203 -6.66 -6.67 22.82
N LEU A 204 -7.10 -5.40 22.86
CA LEU A 204 -6.27 -4.27 22.44
C LEU A 204 -5.02 -4.11 23.32
N ASP A 205 -5.17 -4.22 24.65
CA ASP A 205 -4.06 -4.15 25.61
C ASP A 205 -3.07 -5.30 25.37
N ALA A 206 -3.56 -6.51 25.08
CA ALA A 206 -2.71 -7.65 24.75
C ALA A 206 -1.93 -7.47 23.44
N ILE A 207 -2.54 -6.85 22.42
CA ILE A 207 -1.86 -6.53 21.17
C ILE A 207 -0.84 -5.40 21.42
N ALA A 208 -1.23 -4.34 22.14
CA ALA A 208 -0.35 -3.22 22.49
C ALA A 208 0.89 -3.68 23.25
N GLY A 209 0.72 -4.61 24.20
CA GLY A 209 1.85 -5.14 25.00
C GLY A 209 2.91 -5.89 24.18
N ARG A 210 2.61 -6.24 22.93
CA ARG A 210 3.57 -6.85 22.00
C ARG A 210 4.38 -5.82 21.19
N HIS A 211 4.02 -4.56 21.28
CA HIS A 211 4.69 -3.46 20.60
C HIS A 211 5.38 -2.57 21.63
N PRO A 212 6.70 -2.54 21.73
CA PRO A 212 7.44 -1.72 22.69
C PRO A 212 7.05 -0.24 22.72
N LEU A 213 6.69 0.34 21.55
CA LEU A 213 6.21 1.71 21.44
C LEU A 213 4.67 1.84 21.53
N GLY A 214 3.96 0.74 21.86
CA GLY A 214 2.51 0.70 21.83
C GLY A 214 1.94 0.55 20.40
N LEU A 215 0.60 0.63 20.27
CA LEU A 215 -0.07 0.58 18.98
C LEU A 215 0.18 1.87 18.22
N GLY A 216 0.50 1.72 16.93
CA GLY A 216 0.62 2.85 16.02
C GLY A 216 -0.74 3.40 15.55
N SER A 217 -0.68 4.46 14.79
CA SER A 217 -1.76 5.01 13.98
C SER A 217 -1.37 4.96 12.49
N ALA A 218 -2.33 5.18 11.60
CA ALA A 218 -2.01 5.28 10.18
C ALA A 218 -1.02 6.43 9.89
N ALA A 219 -1.05 7.51 10.68
CA ALA A 219 -0.13 8.65 10.54
C ALA A 219 1.33 8.27 10.81
N ASP A 220 1.60 7.32 11.72
CA ASP A 220 2.95 6.86 12.05
C ASP A 220 3.61 6.10 10.88
N LEU A 221 2.82 5.61 9.95
CA LEU A 221 3.28 4.85 8.78
C LEU A 221 3.60 5.74 7.58
N VAL A 222 2.92 6.88 7.47
CA VAL A 222 2.95 7.74 6.27
C VAL A 222 4.37 8.15 5.87
N GLY A 223 5.23 8.49 6.84
CA GLY A 223 6.61 8.89 6.58
C GLY A 223 7.43 7.84 5.83
N ALA A 224 7.20 6.55 6.08
CA ALA A 224 7.88 5.47 5.37
C ALA A 224 7.48 5.43 3.88
N TYR A 225 6.20 5.62 3.58
CA TYR A 225 5.72 5.68 2.19
C TYR A 225 6.22 6.93 1.48
N SER A 226 6.17 8.11 2.12
CA SER A 226 6.71 9.36 1.55
C SER A 226 8.21 9.23 1.25
N TYR A 227 8.99 8.61 2.14
CA TYR A 227 10.40 8.32 1.90
C TYR A 227 10.59 7.44 0.66
N LEU A 228 9.90 6.28 0.59
CA LEU A 228 10.05 5.35 -0.53
C LEU A 228 9.51 5.91 -1.84
N ALA A 229 8.54 6.80 -1.79
CA ALA A 229 7.95 7.49 -2.94
C ALA A 229 8.79 8.66 -3.47
N SER A 230 9.85 9.06 -2.79
CA SER A 230 10.66 10.24 -3.11
C SER A 230 12.09 9.88 -3.54
N ASP A 231 12.81 10.88 -4.06
CA ASP A 231 14.23 10.76 -4.41
C ASP A 231 15.16 10.57 -3.20
N ALA A 232 14.68 10.84 -1.99
CA ALA A 232 15.41 10.50 -0.76
C ALA A 232 15.74 9.00 -0.69
N SER A 233 14.93 8.16 -1.36
CA SER A 233 15.14 6.72 -1.45
C SER A 233 15.70 6.25 -2.81
N ARG A 234 16.32 7.13 -3.60
CA ARG A 234 16.83 6.81 -4.95
C ARG A 234 17.80 5.61 -5.00
N TRP A 235 18.41 5.27 -3.88
CA TRP A 235 19.33 4.12 -3.75
C TRP A 235 18.71 2.93 -3.01
N SER A 236 17.38 2.96 -2.78
CA SER A 236 16.63 1.91 -2.08
C SER A 236 15.71 1.20 -3.06
N THR A 237 16.00 -0.07 -3.35
CA THR A 237 15.12 -0.98 -4.10
C THR A 237 15.24 -2.39 -3.53
N GLY A 238 14.15 -3.17 -3.53
CA GLY A 238 14.07 -4.50 -2.93
C GLY A 238 14.04 -4.51 -1.39
N SER A 239 13.87 -3.36 -0.76
CA SER A 239 13.85 -3.23 0.70
C SER A 239 12.47 -3.56 1.27
N ALA A 240 12.46 -4.20 2.45
CA ALA A 240 11.30 -4.35 3.30
C ALA A 240 11.47 -3.43 4.52
N LEU A 241 10.83 -2.26 4.48
CA LEU A 241 10.93 -1.26 5.53
C LEU A 241 9.94 -1.57 6.65
N VAL A 242 10.45 -1.97 7.80
CA VAL A 242 9.63 -2.31 8.98
C VAL A 242 9.27 -1.04 9.74
N VAL A 243 7.97 -0.85 10.02
CA VAL A 243 7.44 0.26 10.82
C VAL A 243 6.38 -0.32 11.76
N ASP A 244 6.81 -0.77 12.95
CA ASP A 244 6.02 -1.68 13.77
C ASP A 244 6.10 -1.42 15.28
N GLY A 245 6.65 -0.29 15.69
CA GLY A 245 6.81 0.02 17.11
C GLY A 245 7.71 -0.96 17.87
N GLY A 246 8.59 -1.69 17.15
CA GLY A 246 9.53 -2.66 17.75
C GLY A 246 8.98 -4.08 17.88
N TYR A 247 7.82 -4.39 17.28
CA TYR A 247 7.17 -5.72 17.38
C TYR A 247 8.06 -6.85 16.87
N ALA A 248 8.81 -6.66 15.79
CA ALA A 248 9.65 -7.66 15.15
C ALA A 248 11.15 -7.54 15.51
N ALA A 249 11.50 -6.70 16.48
CA ALA A 249 12.90 -6.42 16.82
C ALA A 249 13.62 -7.56 17.55
N PRO A 250 12.98 -8.34 18.45
CA PRO A 250 13.61 -9.47 19.16
C PRO A 250 13.71 -10.72 18.33
#